data_4b70723505860c061680aae4ca0809f8
#
_entry.id   4b70723505860c061680aae4ca0809f8
#
_cell.length_a   1.000
_cell.length_b   1.000
_cell.length_c   1.000
_cell.angle_alpha   90.00
_cell.angle_beta   90.00
_cell.angle_gamma   90.00
#
_symmetry.space_group_name_H-M   'P 1'
#
loop_
_entity.id
_entity.type
_entity.pdbx_description
1 polymer ?
#
loop_
_entity_poly.entity_id
_entity_poly.type
_entity_poly.pdbx_seq_one_letter_code
_entity_poly.pdbx_strand_id
1 'polypeptide(L)'
;MSVVKINIDWFDHNFGAAPQNENVACVATGKTLEEVESSIVDAIRFHLDGMKAHGQVIPKEFRGEWHPEFVLTTRAQLRYSDNFITRKALSKETEINEQQLSHYATGLKKPRLGTRQKIADGILAISRRLAFIF
;
A
#
# COMPACT_ATOMS: atom_id res chain seq x y z
N MET A 1 16.06 11.64 10.45
CA MET A 1 15.49 11.05 9.20
C MET A 1 13.98 11.19 9.19
N SER A 2 13.44 11.70 8.12
CA SER A 2 12.00 11.90 7.97
C SER A 2 11.32 10.69 7.37
N VAL A 3 10.04 10.52 7.69
CA VAL A 3 9.18 9.48 7.12
C VAL A 3 8.25 10.12 6.09
N VAL A 4 8.21 9.54 4.91
CA VAL A 4 7.34 10.00 3.82
C VAL A 4 6.28 8.94 3.57
N LYS A 5 5.01 9.29 3.76
CA LYS A 5 3.91 8.37 3.53
C LYS A 5 3.55 8.32 2.06
N ILE A 6 3.46 7.09 1.54
CA ILE A 6 3.14 6.82 0.14
C ILE A 6 1.95 5.88 0.11
N ASN A 7 0.88 6.32 -0.53
CA ASN A 7 -0.32 5.50 -0.69
C ASN A 7 -0.16 4.53 -1.84
N ILE A 8 -0.56 3.28 -1.62
CA ILE A 8 -0.60 2.25 -2.66
C ILE A 8 -2.01 1.69 -2.75
N ASP A 9 -2.55 1.65 -3.96
CA ASP A 9 -3.84 1.04 -4.27
C ASP A 9 -3.67 0.00 -5.38
N TRP A 10 -4.71 -0.75 -5.63
CA TRP A 10 -4.79 -1.71 -6.72
C TRP A 10 -5.97 -1.36 -7.62
N PHE A 11 -5.72 -1.17 -8.90
CA PHE A 11 -6.78 -0.96 -9.87
C PHE A 11 -6.24 -1.28 -11.25
N ASP A 12 -7.13 -1.73 -12.13
CA ASP A 12 -6.81 -2.01 -13.53
C ASP A 12 -5.62 -2.97 -13.69
N HIS A 13 -5.59 -4.00 -12.85
CA HIS A 13 -4.57 -5.07 -12.84
C HIS A 13 -3.15 -4.60 -12.47
N ASN A 14 -3.01 -3.45 -11.83
CA ASN A 14 -1.72 -2.93 -11.38
C ASN A 14 -1.82 -2.35 -9.98
N PHE A 15 -0.69 -2.34 -9.26
CA PHE A 15 -0.52 -1.46 -8.12
C PHE A 15 -0.21 -0.06 -8.62
N GLY A 16 -0.78 0.93 -7.97
CA GLY A 16 -0.50 2.33 -8.23
C GLY A 16 -0.11 3.03 -6.94
N ALA A 17 0.90 3.88 -7.00
CA ALA A 17 1.43 4.57 -5.82
C ALA A 17 1.56 6.08 -6.06
N ALA A 18 1.36 6.85 -5.00
CA ALA A 18 1.56 8.30 -4.99
C ALA A 18 1.89 8.76 -3.58
N PRO A 19 2.74 9.79 -3.42
CA PRO A 19 2.96 10.39 -2.12
C PRO A 19 1.66 10.98 -1.57
N GLN A 20 1.47 10.93 -0.25
CA GLN A 20 0.33 11.59 0.37
C GLN A 20 0.41 13.10 0.22
N ASN A 21 1.62 13.65 0.23
CA ASN A 21 1.83 15.09 0.04
C ASN A 21 1.59 15.47 -1.42
N GLU A 22 0.51 16.16 -1.70
CA GLU A 22 0.09 16.57 -3.04
C GLU A 22 1.04 17.59 -3.70
N ASN A 23 1.89 18.24 -2.90
CA ASN A 23 2.88 19.18 -3.44
C ASN A 23 4.03 18.46 -4.15
N VAL A 24 4.15 17.14 -3.96
CA VAL A 24 5.06 16.29 -4.72
C VAL A 24 4.20 15.37 -5.58
N ALA A 25 3.71 15.92 -6.68
CA ALA A 25 2.72 15.24 -7.54
C ALA A 25 3.42 14.32 -8.53
N CYS A 26 3.64 13.07 -8.11
CA CYS A 26 4.12 12.03 -9.02
C CYS A 26 3.41 10.72 -8.70
N VAL A 27 3.35 9.85 -9.69
CA VAL A 27 2.71 8.54 -9.58
C VAL A 27 3.61 7.48 -10.21
N ALA A 28 3.44 6.25 -9.76
CA ALA A 28 4.08 5.10 -10.37
C ALA A 28 3.12 3.93 -10.37
N THR A 29 3.32 3.00 -11.29
CA THR A 29 2.55 1.76 -11.37
C THR A 29 3.50 0.58 -11.44
N GLY A 30 3.02 -0.59 -11.07
CA GLY A 30 3.78 -1.83 -11.15
C GLY A 30 2.85 -3.03 -11.02
N LYS A 31 3.27 -4.16 -11.56
CA LYS A 31 2.49 -5.39 -11.47
C LYS A 31 2.68 -6.09 -10.12
N THR A 32 3.80 -5.87 -9.47
CA THR A 32 4.09 -6.38 -8.14
C THR A 32 4.24 -5.25 -7.15
N LEU A 33 4.08 -5.56 -5.87
CA LEU A 33 4.26 -4.57 -4.82
C LEU A 33 5.70 -4.06 -4.81
N GLU A 34 6.67 -4.95 -4.96
CA GLU A 34 8.09 -4.61 -4.98
C GLU A 34 8.43 -3.65 -6.12
N GLU A 35 7.84 -3.89 -7.31
CA GLU A 35 8.05 -3.01 -8.46
C GLU A 35 7.51 -1.60 -8.20
N VAL A 36 6.28 -1.49 -7.70
CA VAL A 36 5.67 -0.17 -7.48
C VAL A 36 6.37 0.59 -6.36
N GLU A 37 6.83 -0.12 -5.31
CA GLU A 37 7.60 0.50 -4.22
C GLU A 37 8.89 1.12 -4.75
N SER A 38 9.64 0.36 -5.55
CA SER A 38 10.89 0.85 -6.15
C SER A 38 10.62 1.99 -7.14
N SER A 39 9.63 1.83 -8.00
CA SER A 39 9.31 2.81 -9.03
C SER A 39 8.84 4.14 -8.45
N ILE A 40 8.03 4.12 -7.37
CA ILE A 40 7.57 5.37 -6.78
C ILE A 40 8.69 6.13 -6.08
N VAL A 41 9.60 5.42 -5.42
CA VAL A 41 10.77 6.06 -4.80
C VAL A 41 11.63 6.74 -5.85
N ASP A 42 11.90 6.07 -6.96
CA ASP A 42 12.67 6.64 -8.07
C ASP A 42 11.95 7.85 -8.69
N ALA A 43 10.63 7.75 -8.87
CA ALA A 43 9.81 8.84 -9.40
C ALA A 43 9.84 10.06 -8.48
N ILE A 44 9.75 9.84 -7.17
CA ILE A 44 9.83 10.93 -6.19
C ILE A 44 11.20 11.61 -6.26
N ARG A 45 12.29 10.84 -6.26
CA ARG A 45 13.64 11.40 -6.35
C ARG A 45 13.83 12.23 -7.62
N PHE A 46 13.37 11.71 -8.75
CA PHE A 46 13.43 12.43 -10.03
C PHE A 46 12.62 13.73 -9.96
N HIS A 47 11.41 13.67 -9.38
CA HIS A 47 10.54 14.85 -9.24
C HIS A 47 11.18 15.91 -8.34
N LEU A 48 11.79 15.49 -7.22
CA LEU A 48 12.48 16.39 -6.30
C LEU A 48 13.68 17.06 -6.97
N ASP A 49 14.44 16.33 -7.77
CA ASP A 49 15.55 16.91 -8.53
C ASP A 49 15.07 17.98 -9.51
N GLY A 50 13.95 17.74 -10.17
CA GLY A 50 13.32 18.73 -11.05
C GLY A 50 12.85 19.96 -10.30
N MET A 51 12.22 19.79 -9.14
CA MET A 51 11.79 20.92 -8.30
C MET A 51 12.98 21.76 -7.88
N LYS A 52 14.05 21.11 -7.45
CA LYS A 52 15.27 21.78 -7.01
C LYS A 52 15.90 22.56 -8.15
N ALA A 53 15.97 21.98 -9.34
CA ALA A 53 16.53 22.63 -10.53
C ALA A 53 15.74 23.87 -10.95
N HIS A 54 14.44 23.91 -10.68
CA HIS A 54 13.56 25.04 -11.00
C HIS A 54 13.35 26.01 -9.84
N GLY A 55 14.12 25.86 -8.76
CA GLY A 55 14.03 26.75 -7.59
C GLY A 55 12.73 26.63 -6.80
N GLN A 56 12.01 25.54 -6.95
CA GLN A 56 10.78 25.28 -6.20
C GLN A 56 11.07 24.85 -4.77
N VAL A 57 10.16 25.18 -3.87
CA VAL A 57 10.30 24.83 -2.45
C VAL A 57 10.05 23.34 -2.25
N ILE A 58 11.05 22.66 -1.70
CA ILE A 58 10.93 21.24 -1.34
C ILE A 58 10.15 21.12 -0.02
N PRO A 59 9.08 20.30 0.05
CA PRO A 59 8.39 20.08 1.31
C PRO A 59 9.33 19.52 2.39
N LYS A 60 9.06 19.89 3.64
CA LYS A 60 9.95 19.64 4.77
C LYS A 60 10.35 18.16 4.92
N GLU A 61 9.40 17.23 4.76
CA GLU A 61 9.68 15.78 4.93
C GLU A 61 10.62 15.22 3.88
N PHE A 62 10.76 15.89 2.74
CA PHE A 62 11.65 15.47 1.66
C PHE A 62 13.03 16.12 1.71
N ARG A 63 13.26 17.00 2.68
CA ARG A 63 14.56 17.65 2.84
C ARG A 63 15.51 16.73 3.60
N GLY A 64 16.73 16.58 3.09
CA GLY A 64 17.70 15.67 3.69
C GLY A 64 17.35 14.21 3.47
N GLU A 65 17.70 13.36 4.42
CA GLU A 65 17.39 11.94 4.34
C GLU A 65 15.94 11.67 4.70
N TRP A 66 15.30 10.83 3.92
CA TRP A 66 13.94 10.38 4.15
C TRP A 66 13.79 8.91 3.76
N HIS A 67 12.81 8.25 4.35
CA HIS A 67 12.46 6.89 3.94
C HIS A 67 10.96 6.75 3.75
N PRO A 68 10.54 5.89 2.83
CA PRO A 68 9.12 5.68 2.57
C PRO A 68 8.45 4.84 3.65
N GLU A 69 7.19 5.18 3.93
CA GLU A 69 6.28 4.33 4.68
C GLU A 69 5.07 4.08 3.77
N PHE A 70 4.93 2.83 3.31
CA PHE A 70 3.87 2.48 2.37
C PHE A 70 2.58 2.17 3.11
N VAL A 71 1.50 2.80 2.66
CA VAL A 71 0.17 2.63 3.22
C VAL A 71 -0.73 2.04 2.14
N LEU A 72 -1.10 0.78 2.31
CA LEU A 72 -1.92 0.08 1.34
C LEU A 72 -3.40 0.26 1.65
N THR A 73 -4.21 0.48 0.60
CA THR A 73 -5.66 0.36 0.72
C THR A 73 -6.01 -1.11 1.02
N THR A 74 -7.20 -1.35 1.54
CA THR A 74 -7.65 -2.72 1.77
C THR A 74 -7.67 -3.51 0.47
N ARG A 75 -8.07 -2.90 -0.63
CA ARG A 75 -8.04 -3.54 -1.95
C ARG A 75 -6.64 -4.00 -2.33
N ALA A 76 -5.64 -3.14 -2.18
CA ALA A 76 -4.25 -3.48 -2.45
C ALA A 76 -3.72 -4.54 -1.48
N GLN A 77 -4.07 -4.43 -0.20
CA GLN A 77 -3.66 -5.38 0.83
C GLN A 77 -4.19 -6.79 0.53
N LEU A 78 -5.45 -6.90 0.14
CA LEU A 78 -6.05 -8.18 -0.21
C LEU A 78 -5.41 -8.78 -1.46
N ARG A 79 -5.15 -7.96 -2.46
CA ARG A 79 -4.48 -8.43 -3.69
C ARG A 79 -3.07 -8.94 -3.40
N TYR A 80 -2.33 -8.24 -2.58
CA TYR A 80 -1.00 -8.68 -2.20
C TYR A 80 -1.04 -9.97 -1.36
N SER A 81 -1.95 -10.04 -0.39
CA SER A 81 -2.07 -11.20 0.49
C SER A 81 -2.50 -12.48 -0.24
N ASP A 82 -3.17 -12.37 -1.40
CA ASP A 82 -3.53 -13.52 -2.23
C ASP A 82 -2.33 -14.36 -2.64
N ASN A 83 -1.12 -13.79 -2.63
CA ASN A 83 0.10 -14.52 -2.95
C ASN A 83 0.54 -15.48 -1.83
N PHE A 84 0.03 -15.30 -0.62
CA PHE A 84 0.54 -15.99 0.57
C PHE A 84 -0.54 -16.76 1.32
N ILE A 85 -1.78 -16.25 1.34
CA ILE A 85 -2.89 -16.83 2.08
C ILE A 85 -4.14 -16.85 1.22
N THR A 86 -4.98 -17.87 1.43
CA THR A 86 -6.24 -17.97 0.71
C THR A 86 -7.29 -17.05 1.34
N ARG A 87 -8.26 -16.63 0.54
CA ARG A 87 -9.41 -15.88 1.05
C ARG A 87 -10.25 -16.72 2.00
N LYS A 88 -10.28 -18.03 1.78
CA LYS A 88 -10.95 -18.95 2.69
C LYS A 88 -10.32 -18.92 4.09
N ALA A 89 -8.98 -18.97 4.17
CA ALA A 89 -8.27 -18.87 5.43
C ALA A 89 -8.51 -17.51 6.11
N LEU A 90 -8.46 -16.44 5.34
CA LEU A 90 -8.70 -15.08 5.86
C LEU A 90 -10.15 -14.91 6.31
N SER A 91 -11.10 -15.47 5.57
CA SER A 91 -12.51 -15.47 5.96
C SER A 91 -12.73 -16.16 7.29
N LYS A 92 -12.09 -17.31 7.47
CA LYS A 92 -12.18 -18.08 8.70
C LYS A 92 -11.60 -17.31 9.90
N GLU A 93 -10.49 -16.62 9.69
CA GLU A 93 -9.84 -15.83 10.74
C GLU A 93 -10.62 -14.57 11.11
N THR A 94 -11.14 -13.86 10.12
CA THR A 94 -11.82 -12.57 10.30
C THR A 94 -13.32 -12.69 10.55
N GLU A 95 -13.91 -13.85 10.27
CA GLU A 95 -15.37 -14.07 10.27
C GLU A 95 -16.10 -13.21 9.23
N ILE A 96 -15.38 -12.72 8.23
CA ILE A 96 -15.94 -12.03 7.08
C ILE A 96 -16.07 -13.06 5.96
N ASN A 97 -17.24 -13.20 5.32
CA ASN A 97 -17.39 -14.21 4.29
C ASN A 97 -16.53 -13.92 3.06
N GLU A 98 -16.19 -14.97 2.31
CA GLU A 98 -15.29 -14.88 1.16
C GLU A 98 -15.81 -13.93 0.07
N GLN A 99 -17.12 -13.93 -0.17
CA GLN A 99 -17.72 -13.06 -1.17
C GLN A 99 -17.52 -11.58 -0.80
N GLN A 100 -17.71 -11.24 0.47
CA GLN A 100 -17.50 -9.88 0.96
C GLN A 100 -16.03 -9.47 0.83
N LEU A 101 -15.09 -10.35 1.18
CA LEU A 101 -13.67 -10.10 0.98
C LEU A 101 -13.36 -9.88 -0.51
N SER A 102 -13.98 -10.65 -1.40
CA SER A 102 -13.80 -10.48 -2.84
C SER A 102 -14.33 -9.14 -3.33
N HIS A 103 -15.46 -8.67 -2.80
CA HIS A 103 -16.01 -7.34 -3.12
C HIS A 103 -15.04 -6.22 -2.72
N TYR A 104 -14.36 -6.37 -1.57
CA TYR A 104 -13.34 -5.40 -1.15
C TYR A 104 -12.11 -5.47 -2.05
N ALA A 105 -11.70 -6.67 -2.44
CA ALA A 105 -10.51 -6.85 -3.29
C ALA A 105 -10.71 -6.32 -4.71
N THR A 106 -11.94 -6.33 -5.23
CA THR A 106 -12.25 -5.79 -6.56
C THR A 106 -12.59 -4.30 -6.54
N GLY A 107 -12.82 -3.75 -5.36
CA GLY A 107 -13.26 -2.36 -5.21
C GLY A 107 -14.76 -2.16 -5.38
N LEU A 108 -15.53 -3.25 -5.54
CA LEU A 108 -16.99 -3.18 -5.65
C LEU A 108 -17.60 -2.56 -4.39
N LYS A 109 -17.01 -2.85 -3.23
CA LYS A 109 -17.39 -2.26 -1.95
C LYS A 109 -16.16 -1.76 -1.23
N LYS A 110 -16.30 -0.66 -0.49
CA LYS A 110 -15.27 -0.15 0.40
C LYS A 110 -15.60 -0.57 1.83
N PRO A 111 -14.67 -1.20 2.55
CA PRO A 111 -14.92 -1.56 3.94
C PRO A 111 -14.91 -0.32 4.83
N ARG A 112 -15.71 -0.34 5.88
CA ARG A 112 -15.66 0.65 6.95
C ARG A 112 -14.37 0.48 7.75
N LEU A 113 -13.99 1.49 8.50
CA LEU A 113 -12.74 1.50 9.26
C LEU A 113 -12.62 0.27 10.18
N GLY A 114 -13.67 -0.10 10.90
CA GLY A 114 -13.67 -1.28 11.76
C GLY A 114 -13.44 -2.58 11.00
N THR A 115 -14.01 -2.70 9.81
CA THR A 115 -13.82 -3.87 8.93
C THR A 115 -12.40 -3.92 8.38
N ARG A 116 -11.86 -2.77 7.98
CA ARG A 116 -10.46 -2.66 7.55
C ARG A 116 -9.52 -3.13 8.64
N GLN A 117 -9.78 -2.74 9.87
CA GLN A 117 -8.97 -3.15 11.03
C GLN A 117 -9.06 -4.65 11.25
N LYS A 118 -10.25 -5.24 11.13
CA LYS A 118 -10.43 -6.71 11.24
C LYS A 118 -9.60 -7.45 10.20
N ILE A 119 -9.61 -6.97 8.96
CA ILE A 119 -8.84 -7.60 7.88
C ILE A 119 -7.35 -7.52 8.18
N ALA A 120 -6.86 -6.35 8.56
CA ALA A 120 -5.44 -6.15 8.90
C ALA A 120 -5.03 -7.04 10.08
N ASP A 121 -5.84 -7.08 11.13
CA ASP A 121 -5.59 -7.91 12.31
C ASP A 121 -5.61 -9.40 11.96
N GLY A 122 -6.51 -9.81 11.07
CA GLY A 122 -6.60 -11.20 10.60
C GLY A 122 -5.36 -11.63 9.83
N ILE A 123 -4.86 -10.79 8.95
CA ILE A 123 -3.63 -11.04 8.20
C ILE A 123 -2.45 -11.15 9.18
N LEU A 124 -2.36 -10.23 10.13
CA LEU A 124 -1.31 -10.25 11.14
C LEU A 124 -1.36 -11.51 12.01
N ALA A 125 -2.55 -11.93 12.43
CA ALA A 125 -2.74 -13.14 13.23
C ALA A 125 -2.30 -14.40 12.48
N ILE A 126 -2.64 -14.51 11.19
CA ILE A 126 -2.20 -15.62 10.34
C ILE A 126 -0.68 -15.60 10.20
N SER A 127 -0.08 -14.45 9.94
CA SER A 127 1.36 -14.33 9.78
C SER A 127 2.12 -14.74 11.04
N ARG A 128 1.61 -14.38 12.20
CA ARG A 128 2.20 -14.76 13.48
C ARG A 128 2.14 -16.27 13.72
N ARG A 129 1.02 -16.91 13.38
CA ARG A 129 0.91 -18.35 13.49
C ARG A 129 1.88 -19.07 12.56
N LEU A 130 2.03 -18.58 11.35
CA LEU A 130 3.00 -19.15 10.39
C LEU A 130 4.42 -19.02 10.91
N ALA A 131 4.76 -17.93 11.57
CA ALA A 131 6.08 -17.72 12.16
C ALA A 131 6.38 -18.70 13.29
N PHE A 132 5.37 -19.19 13.99
CA PHE A 132 5.53 -20.16 15.09
C PHE A 132 5.77 -21.59 14.64
N ILE A 133 5.46 -21.91 13.40
CA ILE A 133 5.67 -23.27 12.86
C ILE A 133 7.16 -23.53 12.60
N PHE A 134 7.94 -22.53 12.60
CA PHE A 134 9.38 -22.58 12.39
C PHE A 134 10.13 -23.34 13.51
#